data_19e7149869e5e5747fb00384a0a582e3
#
_entry.id   19e7149869e5e5747fb00384a0a582e3
#
_cell.length_a   1.000
_cell.length_b   1.000
_cell.length_c   1.000
_cell.angle_alpha   90.00
_cell.angle_beta   90.00
_cell.angle_gamma   90.00
#
_symmetry.space_group_name_H-M   'P 1'
#
loop_
_entity.id
_entity.type
_entity.pdbx_description
1 polymer ?
#
loop_
_entity_poly.entity_id
_entity_poly.type
_entity_poly.pdbx_seq_one_letter_code
_entity_poly.pdbx_strand_id
1 'polypeptide(L)'
;MNDLKILNIKVNGINIFEDKLNVNFYCKDKVVDDNSVKNVYGTIYTNNIISIVGLNAVGKTTLLKIINLILQIIVNGRGINDVFNDISLLPEKFDYEVVFFFDDKFYKVHSYVQKYYEKSELKIEFIEEFIHSTNKSSISSKAKLNEFIETQLNGDNAEITRSKLPNISKLILKREDSIIGIITKDNTSFCRNMLDSVNLNYLYIKNNSPREILNLFDDNIEYLRKNSDDIADLSLKFKNSDEVYENKPLLFWNNILSSGTIKGNSMAFSCIPILKTGGYLIVDEIENHLNKQLIRVFIDIFCDNEINKNGATLIFTSHYPELLDFLDRADNIFVLTRNEGNKTNTKLLSDLIERNDIKKSDVILSNALKGTAPSYESIQSFKKFIANEVLYGKHGF
;
A
#
# COMPACT_ATOMS: atom_id res chain seq x y z
N MET A 1 -5.08 -0.04 -23.41
CA MET A 1 -4.22 0.63 -22.45
C MET A 1 -3.27 -0.42 -21.89
N ASN A 2 -1.98 -0.14 -21.87
CA ASN A 2 -0.97 -1.08 -21.34
C ASN A 2 -0.87 -0.90 -19.82
N ASP A 3 -1.95 -1.20 -19.09
CA ASP A 3 -1.99 -1.12 -17.64
C ASP A 3 -1.53 -2.45 -17.03
N LEU A 4 -0.56 -2.36 -16.15
CA LEU A 4 -0.01 -3.49 -15.42
C LEU A 4 -0.87 -3.80 -14.21
N LYS A 5 -1.31 -5.06 -14.05
CA LYS A 5 -2.08 -5.55 -12.90
C LYS A 5 -1.30 -6.57 -12.10
N ILE A 6 -0.90 -6.19 -10.89
CA ILE A 6 -0.31 -7.13 -9.94
C ILE A 6 -1.40 -8.10 -9.48
N LEU A 7 -1.04 -9.38 -9.42
CA LEU A 7 -1.94 -10.45 -8.98
C LEU A 7 -1.50 -11.05 -7.66
N ASN A 8 -0.19 -11.21 -7.47
CA ASN A 8 0.35 -11.80 -6.26
C ASN A 8 1.77 -11.30 -6.00
N ILE A 9 2.11 -11.09 -4.74
CA ILE A 9 3.45 -10.81 -4.24
C ILE A 9 3.78 -11.82 -3.14
N LYS A 10 4.89 -12.53 -3.28
CA LYS A 10 5.46 -13.38 -2.23
C LYS A 10 6.83 -12.85 -1.85
N VAL A 11 7.13 -12.75 -0.55
CA VAL A 11 8.43 -12.29 -0.06
C VAL A 11 8.94 -13.25 1.00
N ASN A 12 10.20 -13.62 0.90
CA ASN A 12 10.87 -14.54 1.80
C ASN A 12 12.09 -13.87 2.45
N GLY A 13 12.43 -14.28 3.66
CA GLY A 13 13.62 -13.81 4.37
C GLY A 13 13.41 -12.58 5.25
N ILE A 14 12.20 -12.02 5.36
CA ILE A 14 11.93 -10.87 6.24
C ILE A 14 11.71 -11.36 7.68
N ASN A 15 12.66 -11.12 8.55
CA ASN A 15 12.73 -11.72 9.89
C ASN A 15 11.55 -11.43 10.83
N ILE A 16 10.84 -10.33 10.64
CA ILE A 16 9.68 -9.98 11.48
C ILE A 16 8.48 -10.90 11.23
N PHE A 17 8.38 -11.50 10.04
CA PHE A 17 7.29 -12.39 9.68
C PHE A 17 7.65 -13.85 9.99
N GLU A 18 6.64 -14.63 10.39
CA GLU A 18 6.79 -16.05 10.73
C GLU A 18 7.08 -16.88 9.49
N ASP A 19 6.25 -16.67 8.48
CA ASP A 19 6.28 -17.40 7.21
C ASP A 19 6.64 -16.48 6.05
N LYS A 20 6.79 -17.08 4.87
CA LYS A 20 6.84 -16.35 3.60
C LYS A 20 5.60 -15.47 3.48
N LEU A 21 5.80 -14.17 3.36
CA LEU A 21 4.70 -13.24 3.07
C LEU A 21 4.03 -13.61 1.76
N ASN A 22 2.70 -13.61 1.75
CA ASN A 22 1.90 -13.86 0.56
C ASN A 22 0.75 -12.85 0.49
N VAL A 23 0.85 -11.90 -0.44
CA VAL A 23 -0.13 -10.83 -0.62
C VAL A 23 -0.85 -11.03 -1.94
N ASN A 24 -2.12 -11.39 -1.87
CA ASN A 24 -2.98 -11.59 -3.02
C ASN A 24 -3.66 -10.27 -3.41
N PHE A 25 -3.50 -9.87 -4.64
CA PHE A 25 -4.22 -8.75 -5.25
C PHE A 25 -5.44 -9.24 -6.03
N TYR A 26 -5.42 -10.50 -6.49
CA TYR A 26 -6.57 -11.11 -7.15
C TYR A 26 -7.63 -11.54 -6.15
N CYS A 27 -8.89 -11.55 -6.60
CA CYS A 27 -10.03 -11.97 -5.81
C CYS A 27 -10.00 -13.49 -5.59
N LYS A 28 -9.80 -13.93 -4.35
CA LYS A 28 -9.77 -15.33 -3.96
C LYS A 28 -11.19 -15.92 -3.95
N ASP A 29 -12.16 -15.18 -3.41
CA ASP A 29 -13.56 -15.58 -3.34
C ASP A 29 -14.28 -15.35 -4.68
N LYS A 30 -15.46 -15.96 -4.84
CA LYS A 30 -16.28 -15.80 -6.03
C LYS A 30 -16.70 -14.33 -6.18
N VAL A 31 -16.58 -13.82 -7.40
CA VAL A 31 -17.08 -12.48 -7.77
C VAL A 31 -18.47 -12.64 -8.39
N VAL A 32 -19.47 -11.92 -7.85
CA VAL A 32 -20.83 -11.86 -8.38
C VAL A 32 -21.28 -10.40 -8.27
N ASP A 33 -21.45 -9.74 -9.41
CA ASP A 33 -21.93 -8.33 -9.54
C ASP A 33 -21.29 -7.36 -8.52
N ASP A 34 -19.97 -7.40 -8.42
CA ASP A 34 -19.19 -6.66 -7.43
C ASP A 34 -18.47 -5.48 -8.10
N ASN A 35 -18.81 -4.26 -7.68
CA ASN A 35 -18.22 -3.03 -8.19
C ASN A 35 -16.81 -2.76 -7.61
N SER A 36 -16.42 -3.44 -6.52
CA SER A 36 -15.15 -3.23 -5.85
C SER A 36 -13.98 -3.99 -6.49
N VAL A 37 -14.17 -4.56 -7.69
CA VAL A 37 -13.19 -5.41 -8.37
C VAL A 37 -13.07 -5.07 -9.84
N LYS A 38 -11.90 -5.39 -10.41
CA LYS A 38 -11.62 -5.23 -11.85
C LYS A 38 -11.36 -6.57 -12.52
N ASN A 39 -12.09 -6.89 -13.58
CA ASN A 39 -11.76 -8.05 -14.39
C ASN A 39 -10.42 -7.86 -15.10
N VAL A 40 -9.55 -8.86 -14.99
CA VAL A 40 -8.25 -8.91 -15.66
C VAL A 40 -8.37 -9.77 -16.91
N TYR A 41 -8.78 -11.04 -16.75
CA TYR A 41 -9.02 -11.96 -17.86
C TYR A 41 -9.84 -13.18 -17.38
N GLY A 42 -10.79 -13.63 -18.18
CA GLY A 42 -11.62 -14.80 -17.83
C GLY A 42 -12.35 -14.61 -16.52
N THR A 43 -12.12 -15.52 -15.56
CA THR A 43 -12.68 -15.41 -14.20
C THR A 43 -11.70 -14.83 -13.18
N ILE A 44 -10.64 -14.18 -13.63
CA ILE A 44 -9.63 -13.55 -12.79
C ILE A 44 -9.96 -12.08 -12.63
N TYR A 45 -10.11 -11.65 -11.38
CA TYR A 45 -10.39 -10.26 -11.01
C TYR A 45 -9.36 -9.80 -9.99
N THR A 46 -9.05 -8.50 -9.96
CA THR A 46 -8.25 -7.85 -8.92
C THR A 46 -9.12 -7.02 -8.01
N ASN A 47 -8.74 -6.94 -6.73
CA ASN A 47 -9.39 -6.09 -5.75
C ASN A 47 -8.99 -4.62 -5.96
N ASN A 48 -9.96 -3.72 -5.95
CA ASN A 48 -9.72 -2.27 -6.00
C ASN A 48 -9.33 -1.70 -4.62
N ILE A 49 -9.54 -2.46 -3.56
CA ILE A 49 -9.14 -2.13 -2.19
C ILE A 49 -8.32 -3.27 -1.61
N ILE A 50 -7.24 -2.94 -0.90
CA ILE A 50 -6.51 -3.87 -0.02
C ILE A 50 -6.34 -3.18 1.32
N SER A 51 -6.87 -3.78 2.39
CA SER A 51 -6.78 -3.28 3.76
C SER A 51 -5.87 -4.17 4.61
N ILE A 52 -5.02 -3.55 5.42
CA ILE A 52 -4.10 -4.22 6.34
C ILE A 52 -4.43 -3.76 7.76
N VAL A 53 -4.87 -4.68 8.61
CA VAL A 53 -5.31 -4.39 9.97
C VAL A 53 -4.58 -5.25 11.01
N GLY A 54 -4.59 -4.80 12.25
CA GLY A 54 -3.94 -5.49 13.38
C GLY A 54 -3.57 -4.51 14.48
N LEU A 55 -3.13 -5.02 15.62
CA LEU A 55 -2.68 -4.21 16.76
C LEU A 55 -1.48 -3.32 16.41
N ASN A 56 -1.16 -2.40 17.34
CA ASN A 56 0.06 -1.60 17.25
C ASN A 56 1.29 -2.51 17.27
N ALA A 57 2.33 -2.11 16.53
CA ALA A 57 3.62 -2.77 16.45
C ALA A 57 3.60 -4.23 15.92
N VAL A 58 2.53 -4.68 15.25
CA VAL A 58 2.49 -6.00 14.60
C VAL A 58 3.12 -6.03 13.20
N GLY A 59 3.66 -4.91 12.70
CA GLY A 59 4.35 -4.87 11.41
C GLY A 59 3.50 -4.43 10.21
N LYS A 60 2.34 -3.77 10.41
CA LYS A 60 1.50 -3.24 9.31
C LYS A 60 2.28 -2.31 8.37
N THR A 61 2.93 -1.28 8.94
CA THR A 61 3.77 -0.34 8.17
C THR A 61 4.93 -1.05 7.47
N THR A 62 5.52 -2.07 8.10
CA THR A 62 6.60 -2.85 7.49
C THR A 62 6.09 -3.61 6.26
N LEU A 63 4.93 -4.29 6.38
CA LEU A 63 4.30 -4.96 5.24
C LEU A 63 3.99 -3.96 4.12
N LEU A 64 3.43 -2.81 4.47
CA LEU A 64 3.09 -1.76 3.50
C LEU A 64 4.34 -1.20 2.79
N LYS A 65 5.45 -1.00 3.53
CA LYS A 65 6.75 -0.58 2.96
C LYS A 65 7.31 -1.62 1.99
N ILE A 66 7.19 -2.92 2.29
CA ILE A 66 7.62 -4.01 1.41
C ILE A 66 6.77 -4.04 0.13
N ILE A 67 5.45 -3.93 0.25
CA ILE A 67 4.55 -3.82 -0.90
C ILE A 67 4.93 -2.60 -1.75
N ASN A 68 5.13 -1.44 -1.12
CA ASN A 68 5.55 -0.22 -1.82
C ASN A 68 6.87 -0.42 -2.57
N LEU A 69 7.89 -1.01 -1.92
CA LEU A 69 9.18 -1.29 -2.56
C LEU A 69 8.98 -2.06 -3.87
N ILE A 70 8.27 -3.17 -3.81
CA ILE A 70 8.05 -4.04 -4.97
C ILE A 70 7.23 -3.33 -6.06
N LEU A 71 6.16 -2.61 -5.68
CA LEU A 71 5.36 -1.85 -6.64
C LEU A 71 6.15 -0.72 -7.30
N GLN A 72 7.03 -0.04 -6.58
CA GLN A 72 7.90 1.01 -7.17
C GLN A 72 8.89 0.42 -8.19
N ILE A 73 9.41 -0.78 -7.93
CA ILE A 73 10.33 -1.46 -8.86
C ILE A 73 9.55 -1.96 -10.09
N ILE A 74 8.45 -2.69 -9.89
CA ILE A 74 7.74 -3.38 -10.97
C ILE A 74 6.89 -2.41 -11.80
N VAL A 75 6.18 -1.48 -11.15
CA VAL A 75 5.22 -0.58 -11.80
C VAL A 75 5.88 0.71 -12.26
N ASN A 76 6.75 1.30 -11.44
CA ASN A 76 7.39 2.58 -11.75
C ASN A 76 8.78 2.43 -12.40
N GLY A 77 9.33 1.20 -12.47
CA GLY A 77 10.67 0.96 -13.04
C GLY A 77 11.81 1.62 -12.28
N ARG A 78 11.65 1.86 -10.96
CA ARG A 78 12.66 2.52 -10.12
C ARG A 78 13.75 1.55 -9.70
N GLY A 79 14.98 2.03 -9.58
CA GLY A 79 16.06 1.29 -8.94
C GLY A 79 15.75 1.05 -7.47
N ILE A 80 16.15 -0.11 -6.95
CA ILE A 80 15.82 -0.52 -5.57
C ILE A 80 16.38 0.47 -4.52
N ASN A 81 17.52 1.08 -4.77
CA ASN A 81 18.13 2.07 -3.87
C ASN A 81 17.44 3.44 -3.91
N ASP A 82 16.69 3.75 -4.98
CA ASP A 82 15.93 5.00 -5.12
C ASP A 82 14.59 4.97 -4.35
N VAL A 83 14.16 3.79 -3.93
CA VAL A 83 12.83 3.60 -3.33
C VAL A 83 12.90 3.52 -1.81
N PHE A 84 13.94 2.93 -1.27
CA PHE A 84 13.97 2.53 0.14
C PHE A 84 14.97 3.37 0.93
N ASN A 85 14.45 4.34 1.69
CA ASN A 85 15.27 5.22 2.51
C ASN A 85 15.81 4.54 3.78
N ASP A 86 15.20 3.42 4.21
CA ASP A 86 15.54 2.72 5.45
C ASP A 86 15.99 1.28 5.18
N ILE A 87 17.09 1.16 4.44
CA ILE A 87 17.71 -0.12 4.05
C ILE A 87 18.05 -1.00 5.28
N SER A 88 18.20 -0.38 6.46
CA SER A 88 18.53 -1.10 7.70
C SER A 88 17.45 -2.11 8.10
N LEU A 89 16.18 -1.86 7.77
CA LEU A 89 15.05 -2.74 8.09
C LEU A 89 14.99 -4.03 7.25
N LEU A 90 15.66 -4.05 6.10
CA LEU A 90 15.74 -5.26 5.28
C LEU A 90 16.83 -6.20 5.80
N PRO A 91 16.68 -7.52 5.64
CA PRO A 91 17.75 -8.48 5.96
C PRO A 91 18.93 -8.37 4.98
N GLU A 92 20.04 -9.05 5.30
CA GLU A 92 21.22 -9.11 4.43
C GLU A 92 20.91 -9.71 3.06
N LYS A 93 20.00 -10.70 3.04
CA LYS A 93 19.50 -11.34 1.81
C LYS A 93 18.02 -11.62 1.96
N PHE A 94 17.30 -11.40 0.89
CA PHE A 94 15.88 -11.77 0.76
C PHE A 94 15.56 -12.06 -0.71
N ASP A 95 14.45 -12.71 -0.93
CA ASP A 95 13.91 -12.92 -2.28
C ASP A 95 12.44 -12.57 -2.33
N TYR A 96 11.98 -12.22 -3.52
CA TYR A 96 10.55 -12.01 -3.75
C TYR A 96 10.12 -12.55 -5.10
N GLU A 97 8.88 -13.03 -5.16
CA GLU A 97 8.20 -13.42 -6.36
C GLU A 97 7.02 -12.49 -6.62
N VAL A 98 6.84 -12.08 -7.86
CA VAL A 98 5.67 -11.29 -8.28
C VAL A 98 5.02 -11.92 -9.48
N VAL A 99 3.69 -12.06 -9.42
CA VAL A 99 2.87 -12.45 -10.57
C VAL A 99 2.02 -11.25 -10.97
N PHE A 100 2.07 -10.90 -12.25
CA PHE A 100 1.30 -9.78 -12.79
C PHE A 100 0.82 -10.06 -14.21
N PHE A 101 -0.20 -9.33 -14.62
CA PHE A 101 -0.73 -9.33 -15.97
C PHE A 101 -0.33 -8.04 -16.69
N PHE A 102 0.21 -8.16 -17.90
CA PHE A 102 0.60 -7.02 -18.72
C PHE A 102 0.67 -7.44 -20.19
N ASP A 103 0.20 -6.59 -21.09
CA ASP A 103 0.25 -6.79 -22.56
C ASP A 103 -0.21 -8.20 -22.96
N ASP A 104 -1.42 -8.58 -22.52
CA ASP A 104 -2.06 -9.88 -22.85
C ASP A 104 -1.30 -11.14 -22.38
N LYS A 105 -0.36 -10.98 -21.46
CA LYS A 105 0.42 -12.08 -20.85
C LYS A 105 0.40 -12.04 -19.34
N PHE A 106 0.50 -13.22 -18.74
CA PHE A 106 0.84 -13.38 -17.34
C PHE A 106 2.34 -13.55 -17.21
N TYR A 107 2.94 -12.81 -16.29
CA TYR A 107 4.36 -12.85 -15.97
C TYR A 107 4.54 -13.31 -14.55
N LYS A 108 5.57 -14.12 -14.33
CA LYS A 108 6.11 -14.42 -13.01
C LYS A 108 7.58 -14.02 -12.97
N VAL A 109 7.95 -13.29 -11.96
CA VAL A 109 9.30 -12.83 -11.69
C VAL A 109 9.73 -13.36 -10.34
N HIS A 110 10.95 -13.88 -10.24
CA HIS A 110 11.59 -14.23 -8.98
C HIS A 110 12.92 -13.49 -8.90
N SER A 111 13.08 -12.63 -7.90
CA SER A 111 14.23 -11.75 -7.72
C SER A 111 14.95 -12.07 -6.41
N TYR A 112 16.26 -12.30 -6.48
CA TYR A 112 17.15 -12.49 -5.34
C TYR A 112 17.94 -11.22 -5.10
N VAL A 113 17.90 -10.74 -3.88
CA VAL A 113 18.40 -9.42 -3.49
C VAL A 113 19.36 -9.56 -2.31
N GLN A 114 20.45 -8.77 -2.31
CA GLN A 114 21.37 -8.71 -1.19
C GLN A 114 21.80 -7.26 -0.89
N LYS A 115 22.21 -7.03 0.36
CA LYS A 115 22.92 -5.84 0.77
C LYS A 115 24.39 -5.94 0.42
N TYR A 116 25.02 -4.80 0.08
CA TYR A 116 26.45 -4.68 -0.09
C TYR A 116 26.92 -3.28 0.35
N TYR A 117 28.22 -3.13 0.55
CA TYR A 117 28.80 -1.83 0.87
C TYR A 117 29.54 -1.27 -0.35
N GLU A 118 29.24 -0.03 -0.70
CA GLU A 118 29.97 0.74 -1.70
C GLU A 118 30.45 2.06 -1.08
N LYS A 119 31.78 2.27 -1.02
CA LYS A 119 32.38 3.47 -0.41
C LYS A 119 31.82 3.82 0.98
N SER A 120 31.61 2.79 1.82
CA SER A 120 31.04 2.86 3.18
C SER A 120 29.53 3.17 3.22
N GLU A 121 28.85 3.29 2.11
CA GLU A 121 27.38 3.36 2.05
C GLU A 121 26.81 1.96 1.87
N LEU A 122 25.76 1.65 2.67
CA LEU A 122 25.00 0.42 2.54
C LEU A 122 24.04 0.55 1.36
N LYS A 123 24.14 -0.37 0.41
CA LYS A 123 23.30 -0.44 -0.80
C LYS A 123 22.70 -1.83 -0.98
N ILE A 124 21.77 -1.93 -1.91
CA ILE A 124 21.07 -3.17 -2.29
C ILE A 124 21.34 -3.44 -3.76
N GLU A 125 21.55 -4.70 -4.12
CA GLU A 125 21.66 -5.14 -5.51
C GLU A 125 20.84 -6.38 -5.80
N PHE A 126 20.46 -6.57 -7.05
CA PHE A 126 19.91 -7.81 -7.56
C PHE A 126 21.04 -8.80 -7.89
N ILE A 127 21.04 -9.93 -7.19
CA ILE A 127 22.03 -11.02 -7.44
C ILE A 127 21.63 -11.77 -8.70
N GLU A 128 20.38 -12.22 -8.74
CA GLU A 128 19.79 -12.98 -9.83
C GLU A 128 18.30 -12.68 -9.94
N GLU A 129 17.79 -12.77 -11.16
CA GLU A 129 16.37 -12.62 -11.46
C GLU A 129 15.98 -13.59 -12.54
N PHE A 130 14.81 -14.21 -12.38
CA PHE A 130 14.20 -15.13 -13.32
C PHE A 130 12.85 -14.59 -13.76
N ILE A 131 12.56 -14.61 -15.05
CA ILE A 131 11.25 -14.24 -15.61
C ILE A 131 10.73 -15.37 -16.46
N HIS A 132 9.46 -15.69 -16.26
CA HIS A 132 8.67 -16.58 -17.10
C HIS A 132 7.38 -15.88 -17.51
N SER A 133 6.94 -16.09 -18.74
CA SER A 133 5.68 -15.55 -19.25
C SER A 133 4.80 -16.62 -19.85
N THR A 134 3.50 -16.36 -19.90
CA THR A 134 2.55 -17.20 -20.61
C THR A 134 1.41 -16.35 -21.17
N ASN A 135 0.86 -16.78 -22.30
CA ASN A 135 -0.25 -16.07 -22.94
C ASN A 135 -1.51 -16.13 -22.06
N LYS A 136 -2.33 -15.09 -22.10
CA LYS A 136 -3.59 -15.00 -21.33
C LYS A 136 -4.52 -16.20 -21.54
N SER A 137 -4.54 -16.80 -22.74
CA SER A 137 -5.36 -17.99 -23.04
C SER A 137 -5.01 -19.22 -22.21
N SER A 138 -3.78 -19.31 -21.72
CA SER A 138 -3.32 -20.42 -20.90
C SER A 138 -3.85 -20.34 -19.47
N ILE A 139 -4.12 -19.12 -18.95
CA ILE A 139 -4.58 -18.85 -17.59
C ILE A 139 -5.93 -18.14 -17.65
N SER A 140 -7.01 -18.90 -17.80
CA SER A 140 -8.38 -18.36 -17.91
C SER A 140 -9.20 -18.47 -16.63
N SER A 141 -8.66 -19.13 -15.59
CA SER A 141 -9.36 -19.38 -14.32
C SER A 141 -8.46 -19.18 -13.11
N LYS A 142 -9.07 -18.94 -11.94
CA LYS A 142 -8.35 -18.83 -10.65
C LYS A 142 -7.53 -20.09 -10.33
N ALA A 143 -8.04 -21.29 -10.66
CA ALA A 143 -7.30 -22.54 -10.43
C ALA A 143 -5.97 -22.55 -11.21
N LYS A 144 -6.01 -22.20 -12.50
CA LYS A 144 -4.81 -22.10 -13.34
C LYS A 144 -3.88 -20.98 -12.90
N LEU A 145 -4.43 -19.85 -12.40
CA LEU A 145 -3.63 -18.77 -11.83
C LEU A 145 -2.90 -19.25 -10.58
N ASN A 146 -3.58 -19.99 -9.69
CA ASN A 146 -2.95 -20.54 -8.49
C ASN A 146 -1.84 -21.54 -8.84
N GLU A 147 -2.07 -22.42 -9.82
CA GLU A 147 -1.03 -23.32 -10.32
C GLU A 147 0.20 -22.54 -10.83
N PHE A 148 -0.02 -21.48 -11.60
CA PHE A 148 1.06 -20.61 -12.09
C PHE A 148 1.79 -19.87 -10.96
N ILE A 149 1.08 -19.39 -9.93
CA ILE A 149 1.65 -18.75 -8.75
C ILE A 149 2.51 -19.75 -7.94
N GLU A 150 2.06 -21.00 -7.79
CA GLU A 150 2.77 -22.01 -6.97
C GLU A 150 3.89 -22.72 -7.74
N THR A 151 3.92 -22.69 -9.07
CA THR A 151 5.01 -23.24 -9.87
C THR A 151 6.34 -22.59 -9.49
N GLN A 152 7.33 -23.39 -9.11
CA GLN A 152 8.66 -22.88 -8.78
C GLN A 152 9.33 -22.29 -10.03
N LEU A 153 9.82 -21.06 -9.94
CA LEU A 153 10.58 -20.41 -11.02
C LEU A 153 12.08 -20.42 -10.68
N ASN A 154 12.86 -20.99 -11.60
CA ASN A 154 14.31 -21.08 -11.49
C ASN A 154 14.97 -20.95 -12.89
N GLY A 155 16.29 -21.11 -12.95
CA GLY A 155 17.06 -20.97 -14.19
C GLY A 155 16.77 -21.98 -15.28
N ASP A 156 16.07 -23.09 -14.99
CA ASP A 156 15.76 -24.15 -15.96
C ASP A 156 14.49 -23.86 -16.73
N ASN A 157 13.51 -23.18 -16.07
CA ASN A 157 12.20 -22.86 -16.66
C ASN A 157 12.00 -21.36 -16.92
N ALA A 158 13.00 -20.53 -16.64
CA ALA A 158 12.97 -19.10 -16.94
C ALA A 158 13.22 -18.82 -18.43
N GLU A 159 12.42 -17.94 -19.01
CA GLU A 159 12.65 -17.41 -20.37
C GLU A 159 13.76 -16.36 -20.39
N ILE A 160 13.83 -15.54 -19.33
CA ILE A 160 14.87 -14.52 -19.16
C ILE A 160 15.54 -14.73 -17.80
N THR A 161 16.85 -14.73 -17.81
CA THR A 161 17.69 -14.83 -16.60
C THR A 161 18.70 -13.68 -16.58
N ARG A 162 18.83 -12.99 -15.45
CA ARG A 162 19.71 -11.82 -15.31
C ARG A 162 21.15 -12.13 -15.70
N SER A 163 21.70 -13.22 -15.22
CA SER A 163 23.07 -13.65 -15.50
C SER A 163 23.31 -14.01 -16.97
N LYS A 164 22.25 -14.40 -17.70
CA LYS A 164 22.30 -14.79 -19.14
C LYS A 164 21.98 -13.65 -20.11
N LEU A 165 21.75 -12.43 -19.63
CA LEU A 165 21.48 -11.28 -20.50
C LEU A 165 22.67 -11.01 -21.45
N PRO A 166 22.37 -10.50 -22.70
CA PRO A 166 23.40 -10.04 -23.61
C PRO A 166 24.33 -8.97 -22.98
N ASN A 167 25.57 -8.92 -23.39
CA ASN A 167 26.57 -7.98 -22.83
C ASN A 167 26.14 -6.52 -22.94
N ILE A 168 25.48 -6.13 -24.04
CA ILE A 168 24.95 -4.76 -24.21
C ILE A 168 23.89 -4.43 -23.15
N SER A 169 22.97 -5.36 -22.87
CA SER A 169 21.96 -5.18 -21.83
C SER A 169 22.58 -5.07 -20.44
N LYS A 170 23.64 -5.85 -20.15
CA LYS A 170 24.39 -5.80 -18.89
C LYS A 170 25.16 -4.48 -18.69
N LEU A 171 25.56 -3.81 -19.76
CA LEU A 171 26.23 -2.50 -19.69
C LEU A 171 25.27 -1.35 -19.35
N ILE A 172 24.01 -1.49 -19.74
CA ILE A 172 22.97 -0.46 -19.52
C ILE A 172 22.30 -0.65 -18.16
N LEU A 173 22.09 -1.90 -17.76
CA LEU A 173 21.38 -2.27 -16.52
C LEU A 173 22.32 -2.12 -15.31
N LYS A 174 21.99 -1.22 -14.39
CA LYS A 174 22.73 -1.10 -13.14
C LYS A 174 22.45 -2.28 -12.21
N ARG A 175 23.25 -2.45 -11.16
CA ARG A 175 23.06 -3.51 -10.15
C ARG A 175 21.74 -3.35 -9.38
N GLU A 176 21.30 -2.12 -9.19
CA GLU A 176 20.07 -1.72 -8.51
C GLU A 176 18.80 -1.79 -9.37
N ASP A 177 18.93 -1.96 -10.69
CA ASP A 177 17.78 -1.99 -11.61
C ASP A 177 17.31 -3.44 -11.80
N SER A 178 16.01 -3.68 -11.71
CA SER A 178 15.41 -4.96 -12.05
C SER A 178 15.30 -5.13 -13.57
N ILE A 179 15.55 -6.37 -14.05
CA ILE A 179 15.37 -6.71 -15.48
C ILE A 179 13.91 -6.60 -15.92
N ILE A 180 12.96 -6.51 -15.01
CA ILE A 180 11.54 -6.35 -15.31
C ILE A 180 11.26 -5.06 -16.08
N GLY A 181 12.03 -4.00 -15.85
CA GLY A 181 11.89 -2.73 -16.55
C GLY A 181 12.04 -2.85 -18.07
N ILE A 182 12.71 -3.90 -18.56
CA ILE A 182 12.82 -4.19 -20.01
C ILE A 182 11.43 -4.58 -20.57
N ILE A 183 10.62 -5.30 -19.79
CA ILE A 183 9.30 -5.77 -20.18
C ILE A 183 8.26 -4.68 -19.97
N THR A 184 8.30 -3.98 -18.85
CA THR A 184 7.26 -3.02 -18.43
C THR A 184 7.50 -1.59 -18.90
N LYS A 185 8.44 -1.35 -19.81
CA LYS A 185 8.81 -0.02 -20.31
C LYS A 185 7.64 0.80 -20.87
N ASP A 186 6.63 0.16 -21.45
CA ASP A 186 5.46 0.78 -22.04
C ASP A 186 4.24 0.78 -21.08
N ASN A 187 4.46 0.43 -19.80
CA ASN A 187 3.43 0.46 -18.78
C ASN A 187 2.96 1.90 -18.50
N THR A 188 1.64 2.09 -18.44
CA THR A 188 1.02 3.39 -18.16
C THR A 188 0.53 3.51 -16.73
N SER A 189 0.41 2.41 -15.99
CA SER A 189 0.08 2.42 -14.57
C SER A 189 1.24 2.99 -13.75
N PHE A 190 0.95 3.61 -12.63
CA PHE A 190 2.01 3.97 -11.70
C PHE A 190 1.57 3.80 -10.24
N CYS A 191 2.55 3.69 -9.37
CA CYS A 191 2.37 3.58 -7.94
C CYS A 191 2.76 4.88 -7.26
N ARG A 192 1.87 5.40 -6.41
CA ARG A 192 2.13 6.53 -5.52
C ARG A 192 1.96 6.09 -4.07
N ASN A 193 2.87 6.50 -3.21
CA ASN A 193 2.74 6.28 -1.79
C ASN A 193 2.58 7.59 -1.02
N MET A 194 1.92 7.51 0.12
CA MET A 194 1.76 8.58 1.11
C MET A 194 2.36 8.16 2.46
N LEU A 195 3.36 7.28 2.47
CA LEU A 195 3.97 6.73 3.68
C LEU A 195 4.65 7.81 4.54
N ASP A 196 5.34 8.74 3.89
CA ASP A 196 6.07 9.81 4.57
C ASP A 196 5.14 10.96 5.02
N SER A 197 3.90 11.01 4.51
CA SER A 197 2.92 12.04 4.86
C SER A 197 2.06 11.71 6.08
N VAL A 198 2.29 10.57 6.73
CA VAL A 198 1.57 10.17 7.95
C VAL A 198 1.84 11.16 9.10
N ASN A 199 3.10 11.58 9.25
CA ASN A 199 3.55 12.48 10.31
C ASN A 199 3.90 13.89 9.84
N LEU A 200 3.98 14.10 8.52
CA LEU A 200 4.27 15.40 7.92
C LEU A 200 2.99 15.94 7.29
N ASN A 201 2.47 17.04 7.83
CA ASN A 201 1.41 17.82 7.21
C ASN A 201 1.94 18.45 5.91
N TYR A 202 2.14 17.60 4.88
CA TYR A 202 2.63 18.03 3.58
C TYR A 202 1.46 18.34 2.66
N LEU A 203 1.24 19.62 2.43
CA LEU A 203 0.19 20.10 1.53
C LEU A 203 0.64 19.92 0.08
N TYR A 204 0.03 18.97 -0.62
CA TYR A 204 0.24 18.78 -2.04
C TYR A 204 -0.87 19.48 -2.85
N ILE A 205 -0.48 20.51 -3.59
CA ILE A 205 -1.36 21.21 -4.53
C ILE A 205 -0.63 21.29 -5.86
N LYS A 206 -1.29 20.94 -6.95
CA LYS A 206 -0.68 21.04 -8.28
C LYS A 206 -0.76 22.46 -8.81
N ASN A 207 -1.94 23.09 -8.76
CA ASN A 207 -2.19 24.48 -9.19
C ASN A 207 -3.18 25.14 -8.22
N ASN A 208 -4.48 25.09 -8.52
CA ASN A 208 -5.55 25.54 -7.62
C ASN A 208 -6.26 24.31 -7.06
N SER A 209 -6.62 24.35 -5.79
CA SER A 209 -7.53 23.34 -5.24
C SER A 209 -8.95 23.62 -5.74
N PRO A 210 -9.59 22.66 -6.43
CA PRO A 210 -10.99 22.79 -6.85
C PRO A 210 -11.91 23.06 -5.65
N ARG A 211 -12.97 23.82 -5.87
CA ARG A 211 -13.93 24.13 -4.81
C ARG A 211 -14.60 22.89 -4.24
N GLU A 212 -14.81 21.89 -5.05
CA GLU A 212 -15.41 20.61 -4.67
C GLU A 212 -14.53 19.89 -3.63
N ILE A 213 -13.21 19.95 -3.77
CA ILE A 213 -12.29 19.40 -2.79
C ILE A 213 -12.26 20.26 -1.52
N LEU A 214 -12.17 21.59 -1.66
CA LEU A 214 -12.14 22.50 -0.51
C LEU A 214 -13.41 22.36 0.33
N ASN A 215 -14.59 22.42 -0.30
CA ASN A 215 -15.87 22.30 0.39
C ASN A 215 -16.06 20.97 1.15
N LEU A 216 -15.40 19.90 0.68
CA LEU A 216 -15.45 18.60 1.36
C LEU A 216 -14.65 18.59 2.68
N PHE A 217 -13.51 19.30 2.71
CA PHE A 217 -12.61 19.26 3.86
C PHE A 217 -12.69 20.48 4.76
N ASP A 218 -12.92 21.66 4.20
CA ASP A 218 -13.10 22.93 4.93
C ASP A 218 -13.91 23.92 4.09
N ASP A 219 -15.20 23.98 4.34
CA ASP A 219 -16.11 24.87 3.61
C ASP A 219 -15.86 26.36 3.86
N ASN A 220 -15.06 26.75 4.85
CA ASN A 220 -14.71 28.15 5.10
C ASN A 220 -13.65 28.69 4.14
N ILE A 221 -12.94 27.84 3.41
CA ILE A 221 -11.93 28.27 2.44
C ILE A 221 -12.61 28.77 1.16
N GLU A 222 -12.32 29.99 0.77
CA GLU A 222 -12.77 30.56 -0.50
C GLU A 222 -11.91 30.05 -1.66
N TYR A 223 -10.57 30.11 -1.48
CA TYR A 223 -9.60 29.50 -2.39
C TYR A 223 -8.29 29.14 -1.69
N LEU A 224 -7.64 28.11 -2.22
CA LEU A 224 -6.28 27.72 -1.92
C LEU A 224 -5.58 27.40 -3.24
N ARG A 225 -4.53 28.13 -3.57
CA ARG A 225 -3.83 28.02 -4.85
C ARG A 225 -2.32 28.13 -4.69
N LYS A 226 -1.62 27.57 -5.65
CA LYS A 226 -0.18 27.62 -5.80
C LYS A 226 0.14 28.71 -6.83
N ASN A 227 1.03 29.64 -6.48
CA ASN A 227 1.35 30.79 -7.35
C ASN A 227 2.55 30.52 -8.27
N SER A 228 3.48 29.65 -7.84
CA SER A 228 4.69 29.29 -8.60
C SER A 228 5.02 27.80 -8.42
N ASP A 229 6.13 27.32 -8.99
CA ASP A 229 6.61 25.96 -8.78
C ASP A 229 7.19 25.71 -7.38
N ASP A 230 7.43 26.75 -6.60
CA ASP A 230 7.81 26.62 -5.20
C ASP A 230 6.63 26.07 -4.36
N ILE A 231 6.90 25.05 -3.55
CA ILE A 231 5.92 24.38 -2.70
C ILE A 231 5.37 25.32 -1.62
N ALA A 232 6.17 26.28 -1.17
CA ALA A 232 5.79 27.23 -0.13
C ALA A 232 5.02 28.46 -0.68
N ASP A 233 5.04 28.69 -1.99
CA ASP A 233 4.40 29.84 -2.61
C ASP A 233 2.90 29.60 -2.85
N LEU A 234 2.13 29.74 -1.78
CA LEU A 234 0.68 29.52 -1.75
C LEU A 234 -0.05 30.83 -1.45
N SER A 235 -1.28 30.92 -1.95
CA SER A 235 -2.28 31.94 -1.58
C SER A 235 -3.50 31.26 -1.00
N LEU A 236 -3.94 31.72 0.17
CA LEU A 236 -5.14 31.24 0.87
C LEU A 236 -6.04 32.43 1.21
N LYS A 237 -7.34 32.29 0.98
CA LYS A 237 -8.38 33.18 1.45
C LYS A 237 -9.53 32.43 2.05
N PHE A 238 -10.02 32.89 3.19
CA PHE A 238 -11.23 32.38 3.82
C PHE A 238 -12.46 33.18 3.36
N LYS A 239 -13.61 32.50 3.30
CA LYS A 239 -14.89 33.17 3.08
C LYS A 239 -15.13 34.19 4.20
N ASN A 240 -15.80 35.28 3.87
CA ASN A 240 -16.11 36.36 4.82
C ASN A 240 -14.89 37.02 5.49
N SER A 241 -13.72 36.92 4.87
CA SER A 241 -12.49 37.63 5.29
C SER A 241 -11.92 38.40 4.09
N ASP A 242 -11.49 39.65 4.35
CA ASP A 242 -10.75 40.44 3.33
C ASP A 242 -9.25 40.10 3.34
N GLU A 243 -8.78 39.35 4.34
CA GLU A 243 -7.39 38.98 4.49
C GLU A 243 -7.00 37.87 3.51
N VAL A 244 -5.90 38.10 2.79
CA VAL A 244 -5.26 37.10 1.91
C VAL A 244 -3.89 36.76 2.49
N TYR A 245 -3.68 35.44 2.70
CA TYR A 245 -2.40 34.93 3.18
C TYR A 245 -1.55 34.51 1.99
N GLU A 246 -0.37 35.15 1.83
CA GLU A 246 0.59 34.88 0.76
C GLU A 246 2.01 34.89 1.30
N ASN A 247 2.94 34.28 0.59
CA ASN A 247 4.37 34.32 0.89
C ASN A 247 4.70 33.90 2.35
N LYS A 248 3.99 32.92 2.88
CA LYS A 248 4.20 32.42 4.23
C LYS A 248 5.08 31.16 4.22
N PRO A 249 5.90 30.94 5.27
CA PRO A 249 6.71 29.73 5.38
C PRO A 249 5.82 28.49 5.53
N LEU A 250 6.35 27.31 5.19
CA LEU A 250 5.62 26.05 5.21
C LEU A 250 4.92 25.76 6.56
N LEU A 251 5.58 26.07 7.66
CA LEU A 251 5.02 25.90 9.01
C LEU A 251 3.76 26.76 9.26
N PHE A 252 3.64 27.90 8.61
CA PHE A 252 2.44 28.74 8.73
C PHE A 252 1.21 28.01 8.18
N TRP A 253 1.34 27.36 7.02
CA TRP A 253 0.23 26.63 6.39
C TRP A 253 -0.25 25.47 7.26
N ASN A 254 0.68 24.80 7.93
CA ASN A 254 0.35 23.73 8.86
C ASN A 254 -0.38 24.20 10.12
N ASN A 255 -0.24 25.47 10.47
CA ASN A 255 -0.92 26.06 11.65
C ASN A 255 -2.29 26.65 11.30
N ILE A 256 -2.48 27.13 10.07
CA ILE A 256 -3.73 27.79 9.66
C ILE A 256 -4.73 26.82 9.04
N LEU A 257 -4.25 25.79 8.34
CA LEU A 257 -5.09 24.74 7.77
C LEU A 257 -5.22 23.56 8.75
N SER A 258 -6.41 22.97 8.81
CA SER A 258 -6.56 21.75 9.59
C SER A 258 -5.75 20.61 8.97
N SER A 259 -5.23 19.71 9.82
CA SER A 259 -4.51 18.50 9.34
C SER A 259 -5.39 17.66 8.41
N GLY A 260 -6.69 17.62 8.65
CA GLY A 260 -7.67 16.94 7.79
C GLY A 260 -7.78 17.58 6.41
N THR A 261 -7.78 18.92 6.33
CA THR A 261 -7.79 19.68 5.07
C THR A 261 -6.52 19.39 4.27
N ILE A 262 -5.35 19.40 4.93
CA ILE A 262 -4.06 19.13 4.29
C ILE A 262 -4.01 17.71 3.75
N LYS A 263 -4.30 16.70 4.59
CA LYS A 263 -4.26 15.29 4.20
C LYS A 263 -5.32 14.97 3.14
N GLY A 264 -6.56 15.43 3.34
CA GLY A 264 -7.65 15.18 2.43
C GLY A 264 -7.40 15.75 1.04
N ASN A 265 -6.92 17.00 0.96
CA ASN A 265 -6.54 17.62 -0.30
C ASN A 265 -5.41 16.86 -0.99
N SER A 266 -4.35 16.50 -0.26
CA SER A 266 -3.22 15.74 -0.79
C SER A 266 -3.64 14.35 -1.30
N MET A 267 -4.55 13.69 -0.58
CA MET A 267 -5.09 12.39 -0.96
C MET A 267 -5.97 12.50 -2.21
N ALA A 268 -6.85 13.51 -2.30
CA ALA A 268 -7.69 13.75 -3.48
C ALA A 268 -6.84 13.96 -4.74
N PHE A 269 -5.80 14.82 -4.68
CA PHE A 269 -4.89 15.01 -5.80
C PHE A 269 -4.05 13.76 -6.14
N SER A 270 -3.80 12.89 -5.16
CA SER A 270 -3.09 11.63 -5.38
C SER A 270 -3.97 10.58 -6.06
N CYS A 271 -5.27 10.53 -5.76
CA CYS A 271 -6.22 9.58 -6.35
C CYS A 271 -6.42 9.81 -7.87
N ILE A 272 -6.54 11.07 -8.30
CA ILE A 272 -6.90 11.40 -9.69
C ILE A 272 -6.00 10.72 -10.73
N PRO A 273 -4.66 10.89 -10.71
CA PRO A 273 -3.79 10.25 -11.69
C PRO A 273 -3.81 8.72 -11.57
N ILE A 274 -3.92 8.17 -10.36
CA ILE A 274 -3.97 6.72 -10.11
C ILE A 274 -5.24 6.12 -10.74
N LEU A 275 -6.40 6.74 -10.54
CA LEU A 275 -7.66 6.31 -11.15
C LEU A 275 -7.62 6.39 -12.69
N LYS A 276 -6.95 7.39 -13.24
CA LYS A 276 -6.78 7.55 -14.69
C LYS A 276 -5.92 6.46 -15.33
N THR A 277 -4.95 5.91 -14.61
CA THR A 277 -3.97 4.95 -15.14
C THR A 277 -4.21 3.52 -14.67
N GLY A 278 -5.12 3.29 -13.72
CA GLY A 278 -5.34 1.96 -13.13
C GLY A 278 -4.18 1.49 -12.24
N GLY A 279 -3.47 2.43 -11.60
CA GLY A 279 -2.31 2.17 -10.77
C GLY A 279 -2.63 1.88 -9.29
N TYR A 280 -1.68 2.22 -8.41
CA TYR A 280 -1.72 1.88 -6.99
C TYR A 280 -1.51 3.12 -6.11
N LEU A 281 -2.40 3.33 -5.14
CA LEU A 281 -2.24 4.34 -4.10
C LEU A 281 -2.02 3.65 -2.76
N ILE A 282 -0.91 3.97 -2.10
CA ILE A 282 -0.53 3.38 -0.81
C ILE A 282 -0.65 4.44 0.27
N VAL A 283 -1.41 4.14 1.33
CA VAL A 283 -1.66 5.05 2.45
C VAL A 283 -1.45 4.31 3.77
N ASP A 284 -0.50 4.77 4.59
CA ASP A 284 -0.35 4.27 5.94
C ASP A 284 -1.28 5.04 6.88
N GLU A 285 -1.92 4.33 7.83
CA GLU A 285 -2.86 4.90 8.80
C GLU A 285 -3.84 5.87 8.13
N ILE A 286 -4.71 5.34 7.26
CA ILE A 286 -5.63 6.15 6.45
C ILE A 286 -6.50 7.07 7.30
N GLU A 287 -6.81 6.66 8.54
CA GLU A 287 -7.59 7.41 9.52
C GLU A 287 -6.85 8.62 10.13
N ASN A 288 -5.54 8.71 10.00
CA ASN A 288 -4.81 9.86 10.55
C ASN A 288 -5.33 11.16 9.94
N HIS A 289 -5.83 12.04 10.80
CA HIS A 289 -6.39 13.35 10.46
C HIS A 289 -7.68 13.35 9.60
N LEU A 290 -8.23 12.20 9.25
CA LEU A 290 -9.50 12.11 8.52
C LEU A 290 -10.57 11.42 9.37
N ASN A 291 -11.79 11.96 9.37
CA ASN A 291 -12.90 11.26 10.00
C ASN A 291 -13.39 10.08 9.12
N LYS A 292 -14.11 9.14 9.73
CA LYS A 292 -14.59 7.92 9.08
C LYS A 292 -15.40 8.18 7.80
N GLN A 293 -16.19 9.25 7.77
CA GLN A 293 -17.03 9.58 6.61
C GLN A 293 -16.17 10.02 5.40
N LEU A 294 -15.14 10.81 5.65
CA LEU A 294 -14.21 11.22 4.60
C LEU A 294 -13.42 10.03 4.04
N ILE A 295 -13.02 9.10 4.91
CA ILE A 295 -12.33 7.86 4.48
C ILE A 295 -13.28 7.03 3.61
N ARG A 296 -14.55 6.91 4.02
CA ARG A 296 -15.57 6.21 3.24
C ARG A 296 -15.71 6.77 1.83
N VAL A 297 -15.71 8.09 1.66
CA VAL A 297 -15.75 8.72 0.33
C VAL A 297 -14.60 8.23 -0.56
N PHE A 298 -13.38 8.12 -0.03
CA PHE A 298 -12.26 7.58 -0.81
C PHE A 298 -12.43 6.10 -1.14
N ILE A 299 -12.90 5.28 -0.19
CA ILE A 299 -13.20 3.86 -0.43
C ILE A 299 -14.26 3.75 -1.54
N ASP A 300 -15.37 4.48 -1.43
CA ASP A 300 -16.47 4.48 -2.40
C ASP A 300 -15.97 4.86 -3.81
N ILE A 301 -15.08 5.86 -3.94
CA ILE A 301 -14.46 6.26 -5.21
C ILE A 301 -13.69 5.10 -5.87
N PHE A 302 -12.91 4.34 -5.10
CA PHE A 302 -12.16 3.21 -5.63
C PHE A 302 -13.06 1.99 -5.91
N CYS A 303 -14.19 1.85 -5.20
CA CYS A 303 -15.18 0.80 -5.42
C CYS A 303 -16.18 1.11 -6.54
N ASP A 304 -16.27 2.34 -7.01
CA ASP A 304 -17.18 2.74 -8.07
C ASP A 304 -16.59 2.49 -9.46
N ASN A 305 -17.16 1.54 -10.19
CA ASN A 305 -16.70 1.18 -11.55
C ASN A 305 -16.92 2.29 -12.60
N GLU A 306 -17.81 3.26 -12.36
CA GLU A 306 -17.99 4.42 -13.25
C GLU A 306 -16.85 5.43 -13.06
N ILE A 307 -16.28 5.52 -11.86
CA ILE A 307 -15.14 6.38 -11.54
C ILE A 307 -13.82 5.62 -11.78
N ASN A 308 -13.69 4.43 -11.22
CA ASN A 308 -12.49 3.58 -11.26
C ASN A 308 -12.50 2.62 -12.48
N LYS A 309 -12.72 3.15 -13.66
CA LYS A 309 -12.83 2.36 -14.91
C LYS A 309 -11.59 1.52 -15.23
N ASN A 310 -10.42 1.98 -14.78
CA ASN A 310 -9.15 1.32 -15.07
C ASN A 310 -8.69 0.37 -13.94
N GLY A 311 -9.52 0.16 -12.90
CA GLY A 311 -9.21 -0.76 -11.80
C GLY A 311 -7.96 -0.36 -11.02
N ALA A 312 -7.90 0.89 -10.59
CA ALA A 312 -6.90 1.35 -9.64
C ALA A 312 -7.11 0.68 -8.28
N THR A 313 -6.03 0.45 -7.54
CA THR A 313 -6.08 -0.17 -6.22
C THR A 313 -5.62 0.79 -5.13
N LEU A 314 -6.47 0.98 -4.10
CA LEU A 314 -6.11 1.66 -2.85
C LEU A 314 -5.63 0.60 -1.85
N ILE A 315 -4.40 0.76 -1.36
CA ILE A 315 -3.78 -0.11 -0.35
C ILE A 315 -3.57 0.71 0.90
N PHE A 316 -4.18 0.30 2.02
CA PHE A 316 -4.05 1.08 3.24
C PHE A 316 -3.91 0.24 4.50
N THR A 317 -3.27 0.82 5.52
CA THR A 317 -3.33 0.30 6.89
C THR A 317 -4.35 1.08 7.70
N SER A 318 -4.94 0.44 8.71
CA SER A 318 -5.81 1.09 9.67
C SER A 318 -5.72 0.46 11.06
N HIS A 319 -5.98 1.30 12.08
CA HIS A 319 -6.23 0.90 13.46
C HIS A 319 -7.73 0.88 13.79
N TYR A 320 -8.59 1.34 12.87
CA TYR A 320 -10.04 1.39 13.06
C TYR A 320 -10.73 0.21 12.35
N PRO A 321 -11.03 -0.89 13.09
CA PRO A 321 -11.69 -2.04 12.51
C PRO A 321 -13.03 -1.70 11.84
N GLU A 322 -13.70 -0.65 12.31
CA GLU A 322 -14.99 -0.23 11.75
C GLU A 322 -14.91 0.26 10.29
N LEU A 323 -13.71 0.58 9.80
CA LEU A 323 -13.53 0.89 8.37
C LEU A 323 -13.70 -0.35 7.50
N LEU A 324 -13.50 -1.55 8.06
CA LEU A 324 -13.70 -2.82 7.36
C LEU A 324 -15.16 -3.08 7.01
N ASP A 325 -16.09 -2.47 7.77
CA ASP A 325 -17.52 -2.61 7.51
C ASP A 325 -17.97 -1.82 6.27
N PHE A 326 -17.11 -0.96 5.72
CA PHE A 326 -17.33 -0.29 4.42
C PHE A 326 -16.89 -1.15 3.23
N LEU A 327 -16.19 -2.27 3.48
CA LEU A 327 -15.71 -3.19 2.46
C LEU A 327 -16.66 -4.36 2.32
N ASP A 328 -17.15 -4.65 1.13
CA ASP A 328 -18.07 -5.76 0.87
C ASP A 328 -17.35 -7.11 1.00
N ARG A 329 -16.09 -7.18 0.56
CA ARG A 329 -15.28 -8.40 0.52
C ARG A 329 -14.47 -8.61 1.81
N ALA A 330 -14.09 -9.87 2.08
CA ALA A 330 -13.18 -10.25 3.15
C ALA A 330 -11.82 -10.78 2.63
N ASP A 331 -11.74 -11.15 1.35
CA ASP A 331 -10.54 -11.66 0.69
C ASP A 331 -9.56 -10.55 0.23
N ASN A 332 -9.86 -9.30 0.59
CA ASN A 332 -9.01 -8.12 0.40
C ASN A 332 -8.54 -7.50 1.73
N ILE A 333 -8.80 -8.18 2.85
CA ILE A 333 -8.44 -7.73 4.20
C ILE A 333 -7.37 -8.64 4.78
N PHE A 334 -6.18 -8.10 5.01
CA PHE A 334 -5.07 -8.80 5.65
C PHE A 334 -5.07 -8.50 7.15
N VAL A 335 -5.19 -9.53 7.97
CA VAL A 335 -5.15 -9.46 9.43
C VAL A 335 -3.76 -9.86 9.89
N LEU A 336 -3.07 -8.95 10.58
CA LEU A 336 -1.76 -9.18 11.17
C LEU A 336 -1.91 -9.43 12.66
N THR A 337 -1.35 -10.55 13.11
CA THR A 337 -1.31 -10.93 14.52
C THR A 337 0.11 -11.30 14.90
N ARG A 338 0.45 -11.22 16.20
CA ARG A 338 1.73 -11.66 16.71
C ARG A 338 1.60 -13.01 17.41
N ASN A 339 2.51 -13.94 17.09
CA ASN A 339 2.58 -15.23 17.77
C ASN A 339 3.40 -15.16 19.06
N GLU A 340 3.46 -16.24 19.82
CA GLU A 340 4.22 -16.38 21.08
C GLU A 340 5.74 -16.15 20.87
N GLY A 341 6.26 -16.45 19.68
CA GLY A 341 7.65 -16.21 19.29
C GLY A 341 7.94 -14.78 18.85
N ASN A 342 7.02 -13.83 19.06
CA ASN A 342 7.13 -12.42 18.66
C ASN A 342 7.23 -12.19 17.13
N LYS A 343 6.86 -13.20 16.33
CA LYS A 343 6.78 -13.11 14.88
C LYS A 343 5.38 -12.72 14.43
N THR A 344 5.32 -11.99 13.34
CA THR A 344 4.05 -11.58 12.72
C THR A 344 3.52 -12.67 11.82
N ASN A 345 2.27 -13.03 12.03
CA ASN A 345 1.50 -13.89 11.13
C ASN A 345 0.54 -13.02 10.31
N THR A 346 0.42 -13.30 9.01
CA THR A 346 -0.42 -12.56 8.07
C THR A 346 -1.42 -13.51 7.44
N LYS A 347 -2.72 -13.26 7.62
CA LYS A 347 -3.80 -14.08 7.06
C LYS A 347 -4.87 -13.20 6.43
N LEU A 348 -5.55 -13.72 5.41
CA LEU A 348 -6.76 -13.07 4.88
C LEU A 348 -7.91 -13.26 5.86
N LEU A 349 -8.74 -12.23 6.00
CA LEU A 349 -9.92 -12.32 6.86
C LEU A 349 -10.89 -13.41 6.36
N SER A 350 -11.02 -13.59 5.05
CA SER A 350 -11.83 -14.65 4.43
C SER A 350 -11.39 -16.07 4.82
N ASP A 351 -10.11 -16.28 5.17
CA ASP A 351 -9.60 -17.57 5.63
C ASP A 351 -9.86 -17.79 7.12
N LEU A 352 -10.29 -16.75 7.84
CA LEU A 352 -10.48 -16.75 9.29
C LEU A 352 -11.95 -16.77 9.72
N ILE A 353 -12.86 -16.38 8.81
CA ILE A 353 -14.30 -16.33 9.07
C ILE A 353 -15.03 -17.26 8.11
N GLU A 354 -15.96 -18.07 8.65
CA GLU A 354 -16.80 -18.98 7.86
C GLU A 354 -18.10 -18.30 7.38
N ARG A 355 -18.47 -17.16 7.97
CA ARG A 355 -19.75 -16.48 7.76
C ARG A 355 -19.52 -15.02 7.35
N ASN A 356 -20.15 -14.65 6.23
CA ASN A 356 -20.05 -13.27 5.68
C ASN A 356 -21.07 -12.29 6.26
N ASP A 357 -22.03 -12.75 7.07
CA ASP A 357 -23.08 -11.94 7.67
C ASP A 357 -22.66 -11.26 9.00
N ILE A 358 -21.48 -11.58 9.52
CA ILE A 358 -20.93 -10.96 10.73
C ILE A 358 -20.20 -9.68 10.34
N LYS A 359 -20.40 -8.61 11.12
CA LYS A 359 -19.61 -7.38 10.94
C LYS A 359 -18.11 -7.68 11.11
N LYS A 360 -17.34 -7.26 10.13
CA LYS A 360 -15.88 -7.48 10.12
C LYS A 360 -15.19 -6.82 11.31
N SER A 361 -15.67 -5.63 11.70
CA SER A 361 -15.21 -4.93 12.89
C SER A 361 -15.41 -5.73 14.18
N ASP A 362 -16.56 -6.40 14.35
CA ASP A 362 -16.84 -7.18 15.55
C ASP A 362 -15.90 -8.38 15.69
N VAL A 363 -15.54 -9.03 14.57
CA VAL A 363 -14.56 -10.13 14.56
C VAL A 363 -13.20 -9.68 15.08
N ILE A 364 -12.73 -8.51 14.63
CA ILE A 364 -11.44 -7.95 15.05
C ILE A 364 -11.49 -7.49 16.51
N LEU A 365 -12.53 -6.74 16.91
CA LEU A 365 -12.67 -6.15 18.24
C LEU A 365 -12.94 -7.17 19.35
N SER A 366 -13.65 -8.25 19.05
CA SER A 366 -13.93 -9.32 20.01
C SER A 366 -12.69 -10.16 20.37
N ASN A 367 -11.55 -9.90 19.72
CA ASN A 367 -10.35 -10.74 19.81
C ASN A 367 -10.57 -12.23 19.50
N ALA A 368 -11.63 -12.56 18.76
CA ALA A 368 -11.95 -13.92 18.34
C ALA A 368 -10.79 -14.58 17.58
N LEU A 369 -9.99 -13.77 16.89
CA LEU A 369 -8.82 -14.21 16.13
C LEU A 369 -7.52 -14.25 16.96
N LYS A 370 -7.57 -14.00 18.26
CA LYS A 370 -6.45 -13.88 19.19
C LYS A 370 -5.33 -12.93 18.69
N GLY A 371 -5.02 -11.91 19.47
CA GLY A 371 -3.98 -10.92 19.13
C GLY A 371 -4.45 -9.79 18.20
N THR A 372 -5.76 -9.57 18.07
CA THR A 372 -6.36 -8.42 17.36
C THR A 372 -6.81 -7.30 18.29
N ALA A 373 -6.94 -7.57 19.60
CA ALA A 373 -7.24 -6.60 20.64
C ALA A 373 -6.37 -6.85 21.87
N PRO A 374 -6.11 -5.82 22.74
CA PRO A 374 -5.40 -6.00 23.98
C PRO A 374 -6.13 -7.01 24.91
N SER A 375 -5.37 -7.86 25.60
CA SER A 375 -5.98 -8.82 26.53
C SER A 375 -6.66 -8.10 27.69
N TYR A 376 -7.72 -8.72 28.23
CA TYR A 376 -8.38 -8.22 29.43
C TYR A 376 -7.40 -8.05 30.61
N GLU A 377 -6.48 -8.99 30.79
CA GLU A 377 -5.46 -8.97 31.83
C GLU A 377 -4.53 -7.76 31.69
N SER A 378 -4.05 -7.46 30.48
CA SER A 378 -3.21 -6.30 30.20
C SER A 378 -3.93 -4.99 30.53
N ILE A 379 -5.21 -4.88 30.15
CA ILE A 379 -6.04 -3.70 30.47
C ILE A 379 -6.21 -3.53 31.98
N GLN A 380 -6.51 -4.61 32.71
CA GLN A 380 -6.69 -4.56 34.16
C GLN A 380 -5.37 -4.27 34.89
N SER A 381 -4.27 -4.82 34.42
CA SER A 381 -2.93 -4.57 34.96
C SER A 381 -2.54 -3.10 34.82
N PHE A 382 -2.77 -2.52 33.64
CA PHE A 382 -2.53 -1.10 33.38
C PHE A 382 -3.40 -0.20 34.29
N LYS A 383 -4.70 -0.49 34.41
CA LYS A 383 -5.61 0.27 35.29
C LYS A 383 -5.16 0.21 36.74
N LYS A 384 -4.75 -0.97 37.25
CA LYS A 384 -4.22 -1.14 38.61
C LYS A 384 -2.92 -0.35 38.83
N PHE A 385 -2.02 -0.37 37.84
CA PHE A 385 -0.79 0.42 37.89
C PHE A 385 -1.10 1.91 38.09
N ILE A 386 -1.94 2.48 37.18
CA ILE A 386 -2.33 3.91 37.30
C ILE A 386 -3.00 4.21 38.61
N ALA A 387 -3.93 3.36 39.09
CA ALA A 387 -4.59 3.55 40.38
C ALA A 387 -3.60 3.58 41.55
N ASN A 388 -2.61 2.69 41.57
CA ASN A 388 -1.58 2.65 42.58
C ASN A 388 -0.68 3.90 42.58
N GLU A 389 -0.30 4.39 41.41
CA GLU A 389 0.49 5.60 41.26
C GLU A 389 -0.27 6.84 41.75
N VAL A 390 -1.55 6.97 41.38
CA VAL A 390 -2.41 8.10 41.78
C VAL A 390 -2.69 8.08 43.28
N LEU A 391 -2.94 6.90 43.86
CA LEU A 391 -3.34 6.80 45.26
C LEU A 391 -2.15 6.78 46.26
N TYR A 392 -1.01 6.23 45.85
CA TYR A 392 0.10 5.95 46.77
C TYR A 392 1.44 6.59 46.38
N GLY A 393 1.56 7.18 45.18
CA GLY A 393 2.74 7.94 44.75
C GLY A 393 4.07 7.18 44.87
N LYS A 394 4.10 5.86 44.60
CA LYS A 394 5.24 5.00 44.93
C LYS A 394 6.41 5.02 43.92
N HIS A 395 6.21 5.60 42.77
CA HIS A 395 7.29 5.78 41.78
C HIS A 395 7.42 7.28 41.49
N GLY A 396 8.46 7.91 42.04
CA GLY A 396 8.80 9.30 41.69
C GLY A 396 9.16 9.37 40.19
N PHE A 397 8.37 10.11 39.43
CA PHE A 397 8.73 10.57 38.07
C PHE A 397 9.60 11.81 38.18
#